data_2d4ab732fa9e4643c3e98e6febca0961
#
_entry.id   2d4ab732fa9e4643c3e98e6febca0961
#
_cell.length_a   1.000
_cell.length_b   1.000
_cell.length_c   1.000
_cell.angle_alpha   90.00
_cell.angle_beta   90.00
_cell.angle_gamma   90.00
#
_symmetry.space_group_name_H-M   'P 1'
#
loop_
_entity.id
_entity.type
_entity.pdbx_description
1 polymer ?
#
loop_
_entity_poly.entity_id
_entity_poly.type
_entity_poly.pdbx_seq_one_letter_code
_entity_poly.pdbx_strand_id
1 'polypeptide(L)'
;EAPEDVPNWNAKLAEAKVNLQNQIAKGRLLPKGVEDHPLEHFAFNYSVQRDVRAGHVMNIMKKFDPRVCCPVSAVKRSDSETLYIFDGQHRAVALALLGWTKIPVTIVETDEPAFDAEAFEIVNDSGILRAGTEEIHRCLLHRYKMGETETERVVTAHLVQQVFDSCEIDLEPKRVRKSPGKCGPNKHYFSHFDYAYKGIKMAGPIGLTDALVSIKNVYGEEEGGEINQGLFIGLMKQYQMGQEAKRLKRLPNDWMTKMLETAKKVCPSATLMHTATKKQWQHANGVGWDAPVAMAHMLREVYLMEDGTFEPSYMPNVTLKLEDGDIASESEAQTAFNKYVK
;
A
#
# COMPACT_ATOMS: atom_id res chain seq x y z
N GLU A 1 24.98 -12.86 -0.61
CA GLU A 1 25.24 -12.12 0.65
C GLU A 1 24.10 -12.32 1.64
N ALA A 2 24.43 -12.35 2.94
CA ALA A 2 23.41 -12.50 3.97
C ALA A 2 22.54 -11.23 4.04
N PRO A 3 21.21 -11.35 4.14
CA PRO A 3 20.35 -10.19 4.29
C PRO A 3 20.61 -9.45 5.60
N GLU A 4 20.82 -8.14 5.54
CA GLU A 4 21.12 -7.30 6.70
C GLU A 4 19.96 -7.21 7.72
N ASP A 5 18.74 -7.46 7.28
CA ASP A 5 17.52 -7.36 8.08
C ASP A 5 17.20 -8.61 8.91
N VAL A 6 18.03 -9.67 8.83
CA VAL A 6 17.84 -10.91 9.60
C VAL A 6 19.01 -11.14 10.56
N PRO A 7 18.86 -10.79 11.83
CA PRO A 7 19.90 -11.08 12.83
C PRO A 7 20.26 -12.57 12.87
N ASN A 8 21.56 -12.87 12.98
CA ASN A 8 22.09 -14.23 13.04
C ASN A 8 21.76 -15.10 11.80
N TRP A 9 21.70 -14.49 10.60
CA TRP A 9 21.37 -15.19 9.35
C TRP A 9 22.17 -16.49 9.16
N ASN A 10 23.50 -16.43 9.31
CA ASN A 10 24.36 -17.59 9.08
C ASN A 10 24.07 -18.75 10.06
N ALA A 11 23.79 -18.45 11.32
CA ALA A 11 23.41 -19.46 12.30
C ALA A 11 22.06 -20.11 11.96
N LYS A 12 21.07 -19.29 11.60
CA LYS A 12 19.75 -19.76 11.17
C LYS A 12 19.79 -20.56 9.88
N LEU A 13 20.67 -20.17 8.95
CA LEU A 13 20.90 -20.90 7.71
C LEU A 13 21.55 -22.28 7.98
N ALA A 14 22.55 -22.34 8.87
CA ALA A 14 23.17 -23.60 9.27
C ALA A 14 22.14 -24.55 9.92
N GLU A 15 21.33 -24.07 10.84
CA GLU A 15 20.24 -24.84 11.46
C GLU A 15 19.24 -25.38 10.42
N ALA A 16 18.84 -24.53 9.46
CA ALA A 16 17.94 -24.94 8.38
C ALA A 16 18.54 -26.02 7.47
N LYS A 17 19.85 -25.93 7.16
CA LYS A 17 20.57 -26.94 6.38
C LYS A 17 20.66 -28.29 7.12
N VAL A 18 20.93 -28.29 8.42
CA VAL A 18 20.90 -29.48 9.24
C VAL A 18 19.52 -30.14 9.24
N ASN A 19 18.47 -29.32 9.39
CA ASN A 19 17.11 -29.84 9.32
C ASN A 19 16.80 -30.49 7.96
N LEU A 20 17.20 -29.86 6.85
CA LEU A 20 17.04 -30.44 5.51
C LEU A 20 17.77 -31.78 5.39
N GLN A 21 19.02 -31.87 5.83
CA GLN A 21 19.80 -33.13 5.79
C GLN A 21 19.09 -34.25 6.56
N ASN A 22 18.50 -33.93 7.72
CA ASN A 22 17.73 -34.88 8.50
C ASN A 22 16.45 -35.34 7.76
N GLN A 23 15.79 -34.44 7.01
CA GLN A 23 14.60 -34.77 6.20
C GLN A 23 14.99 -35.74 5.05
N ILE A 24 16.09 -35.41 4.34
CA ILE A 24 16.61 -36.25 3.26
C ILE A 24 17.01 -37.64 3.77
N ALA A 25 17.68 -37.72 4.91
CA ALA A 25 18.03 -38.98 5.56
C ALA A 25 16.82 -39.84 5.92
N LYS A 26 15.66 -39.23 6.13
CA LYS A 26 14.36 -39.89 6.30
C LYS A 26 13.69 -40.28 4.99
N GLY A 27 14.37 -40.18 3.86
CA GLY A 27 13.79 -40.48 2.53
C GLY A 27 12.82 -39.43 1.99
N ARG A 28 12.83 -38.20 2.54
CA ARG A 28 11.95 -37.11 2.08
C ARG A 28 12.61 -36.41 0.89
N LEU A 29 12.05 -36.64 -0.30
CA LEU A 29 12.53 -36.12 -1.56
C LEU A 29 11.55 -35.07 -2.13
N LEU A 30 12.04 -34.25 -3.03
CA LEU A 30 11.18 -33.35 -3.80
C LEU A 30 10.14 -34.11 -4.61
N PRO A 31 8.95 -33.56 -4.81
CA PRO A 31 7.91 -34.21 -5.61
C PRO A 31 8.40 -34.55 -7.02
N LYS A 32 7.96 -35.69 -7.56
CA LYS A 32 8.22 -36.11 -8.93
C LYS A 32 7.06 -35.64 -9.83
N GLY A 33 7.31 -35.52 -11.12
CA GLY A 33 6.30 -35.19 -12.11
C GLY A 33 6.32 -33.75 -12.61
N VAL A 34 7.35 -33.01 -12.24
CA VAL A 34 7.67 -31.67 -12.73
C VAL A 34 9.09 -31.70 -13.27
N GLU A 35 9.42 -30.85 -14.19
CA GLU A 35 10.77 -30.78 -14.71
C GLU A 35 11.71 -30.14 -13.70
N ASP A 36 12.92 -30.72 -13.54
CA ASP A 36 13.97 -30.15 -12.70
C ASP A 36 14.91 -29.30 -13.55
N HIS A 37 14.97 -28.01 -13.28
CA HIS A 37 15.85 -27.09 -13.99
C HIS A 37 16.99 -26.55 -13.11
N PRO A 38 18.20 -26.36 -13.70
CA PRO A 38 19.31 -25.70 -13.03
C PRO A 38 18.93 -24.31 -12.56
N LEU A 39 19.38 -23.94 -11.36
CA LEU A 39 19.09 -22.62 -10.77
C LEU A 39 19.61 -21.45 -11.62
N GLU A 40 20.68 -21.64 -12.36
CA GLU A 40 21.28 -20.65 -13.27
C GLU A 40 20.36 -20.25 -14.44
N HIS A 41 19.35 -21.08 -14.75
CA HIS A 41 18.37 -20.75 -15.80
C HIS A 41 17.25 -19.81 -15.32
N PHE A 42 17.14 -19.56 -14.01
CA PHE A 42 16.05 -18.77 -13.48
C PHE A 42 16.39 -17.29 -13.32
N ALA A 43 15.44 -16.45 -13.64
CA ALA A 43 15.48 -15.02 -13.39
C ALA A 43 14.18 -14.53 -12.74
N PHE A 44 14.25 -13.36 -12.12
CA PHE A 44 13.10 -12.67 -11.52
C PHE A 44 12.81 -11.40 -12.31
N ASN A 45 11.55 -11.21 -12.68
CA ASN A 45 11.10 -9.97 -13.28
C ASN A 45 10.71 -8.97 -12.16
N TYR A 46 11.68 -8.18 -11.68
CA TYR A 46 11.47 -7.22 -10.60
C TYR A 46 10.58 -6.02 -10.98
N SER A 47 10.24 -5.84 -12.26
CA SER A 47 9.24 -4.85 -12.66
C SER A 47 7.82 -5.28 -12.31
N VAL A 48 7.61 -6.58 -12.09
CA VAL A 48 6.33 -7.21 -11.80
C VAL A 48 6.27 -7.72 -10.37
N GLN A 49 7.32 -8.43 -9.95
CA GLN A 49 7.37 -9.12 -8.66
C GLN A 49 7.88 -8.21 -7.54
N ARG A 50 7.49 -8.55 -6.32
CA ARG A 50 8.00 -7.92 -5.10
C ARG A 50 9.45 -8.30 -4.84
N ASP A 51 10.14 -7.50 -4.02
CA ASP A 51 11.46 -7.85 -3.50
C ASP A 51 11.41 -9.13 -2.66
N VAL A 52 12.50 -9.89 -2.71
CA VAL A 52 12.68 -11.07 -1.85
C VAL A 52 12.75 -10.63 -0.39
N ARG A 53 11.85 -11.17 0.44
CA ARG A 53 11.82 -10.89 1.88
C ARG A 53 12.59 -11.96 2.63
N ALA A 54 13.75 -11.60 3.19
CA ALA A 54 14.62 -12.51 3.91
C ALA A 54 13.89 -13.25 5.05
N GLY A 55 13.06 -12.59 5.82
CA GLY A 55 12.25 -13.21 6.87
C GLY A 55 11.28 -14.29 6.34
N HIS A 56 10.71 -14.10 5.15
CA HIS A 56 9.83 -15.09 4.53
C HIS A 56 10.62 -16.29 4.01
N VAL A 57 11.75 -16.06 3.36
CA VAL A 57 12.69 -17.12 2.93
C VAL A 57 13.12 -17.96 4.12
N MET A 58 13.53 -17.32 5.22
CA MET A 58 13.94 -18.01 6.43
C MET A 58 12.80 -18.85 7.05
N ASN A 59 11.57 -18.37 7.04
CA ASN A 59 10.43 -19.14 7.52
C ASN A 59 10.16 -20.38 6.66
N ILE A 60 10.33 -20.29 5.34
CA ILE A 60 10.25 -21.45 4.45
C ILE A 60 11.35 -22.44 4.82
N MET A 61 12.60 -21.99 4.92
CA MET A 61 13.74 -22.87 5.22
C MET A 61 13.58 -23.61 6.55
N LYS A 62 13.14 -22.92 7.60
CA LYS A 62 12.92 -23.52 8.94
C LYS A 62 11.88 -24.64 8.96
N LYS A 63 10.86 -24.53 8.11
CA LYS A 63 9.75 -25.48 8.04
C LYS A 63 9.82 -26.36 6.80
N PHE A 64 10.97 -26.35 6.09
CA PHE A 64 11.08 -27.02 4.81
C PHE A 64 10.94 -28.53 4.96
N ASP A 65 9.98 -29.06 4.22
CA ASP A 65 9.79 -30.51 4.03
C ASP A 65 9.76 -30.78 2.51
N PRO A 66 10.73 -31.54 1.95
CA PRO A 66 10.76 -31.82 0.53
C PRO A 66 9.50 -32.46 -0.03
N ARG A 67 8.77 -33.22 0.79
CA ARG A 67 7.55 -33.92 0.37
C ARG A 67 6.38 -32.98 0.06
N VAL A 68 6.39 -31.78 0.66
CA VAL A 68 5.35 -30.75 0.48
C VAL A 68 5.87 -29.52 -0.27
N CYS A 69 7.04 -29.64 -0.87
CA CYS A 69 7.60 -28.59 -1.69
C CYS A 69 6.83 -28.49 -3.03
N CYS A 70 6.01 -27.47 -3.16
CA CYS A 70 5.38 -27.21 -4.45
C CYS A 70 6.40 -26.73 -5.48
N PRO A 71 6.27 -27.08 -6.77
CA PRO A 71 7.10 -26.53 -7.83
C PRO A 71 6.98 -25.01 -7.89
N VAL A 72 8.03 -24.35 -8.38
CA VAL A 72 7.90 -22.94 -8.80
C VAL A 72 7.21 -22.89 -10.15
N SER A 73 6.61 -21.76 -10.50
CA SER A 73 6.03 -21.55 -11.82
C SER A 73 6.82 -20.48 -12.57
N ALA A 74 7.20 -20.81 -13.81
CA ALA A 74 8.02 -19.92 -14.63
C ALA A 74 7.51 -19.84 -16.06
N VAL A 75 7.81 -18.74 -16.73
CA VAL A 75 7.58 -18.56 -18.15
C VAL A 75 8.89 -18.74 -18.91
N LYS A 76 8.82 -19.44 -20.04
CA LYS A 76 9.88 -19.56 -21.04
C LYS A 76 9.48 -18.79 -22.29
N ARG A 77 10.36 -17.91 -22.78
CA ARG A 77 10.22 -17.21 -24.05
C ARG A 77 10.90 -18.00 -25.16
N SER A 78 10.40 -17.89 -26.41
CA SER A 78 10.95 -18.62 -27.55
C SER A 78 12.38 -18.19 -27.92
N ASP A 79 12.76 -16.95 -27.57
CA ASP A 79 14.04 -16.32 -27.85
C ASP A 79 15.06 -16.48 -26.70
N SER A 80 14.71 -17.17 -25.60
CA SER A 80 15.54 -17.26 -24.41
C SER A 80 15.50 -18.63 -23.75
N GLU A 81 16.62 -19.06 -23.24
CA GLU A 81 16.70 -20.22 -22.33
C GLU A 81 16.39 -19.84 -20.86
N THR A 82 16.25 -18.56 -20.59
CA THR A 82 15.94 -18.05 -19.24
C THR A 82 14.49 -18.32 -18.87
N LEU A 83 14.30 -18.85 -17.67
CA LEU A 83 12.99 -19.10 -17.06
C LEU A 83 12.64 -17.97 -16.08
N TYR A 84 11.66 -17.15 -16.43
CA TYR A 84 11.23 -16.05 -15.59
C TYR A 84 10.17 -16.55 -14.60
N ILE A 85 10.53 -16.63 -13.31
CA ILE A 85 9.62 -17.09 -12.25
C ILE A 85 8.52 -16.07 -12.07
N PHE A 86 7.24 -16.49 -12.13
CA PHE A 86 6.07 -15.67 -11.79
C PHE A 86 5.40 -16.11 -10.48
N ASP A 87 5.63 -17.37 -10.02
CA ASP A 87 5.24 -17.81 -8.68
C ASP A 87 6.33 -18.64 -8.02
N GLY A 88 6.44 -18.52 -6.69
CA GLY A 88 7.41 -19.30 -5.92
C GLY A 88 8.79 -18.67 -5.78
N GLN A 89 8.96 -17.37 -6.05
CA GLN A 89 10.23 -16.64 -5.93
C GLN A 89 10.96 -16.90 -4.60
N HIS A 90 10.26 -16.73 -3.46
CA HIS A 90 10.85 -16.99 -2.14
C HIS A 90 11.22 -18.44 -1.93
N ARG A 91 10.47 -19.36 -2.55
CA ARG A 91 10.71 -20.80 -2.52
C ARG A 91 11.96 -21.15 -3.32
N ALA A 92 12.11 -20.58 -4.53
CA ALA A 92 13.32 -20.75 -5.34
C ALA A 92 14.57 -20.28 -4.58
N VAL A 93 14.52 -19.09 -3.96
CA VAL A 93 15.63 -18.58 -3.16
C VAL A 93 15.92 -19.46 -1.94
N ALA A 94 14.89 -19.95 -1.25
CA ALA A 94 15.06 -20.85 -0.12
C ALA A 94 15.75 -22.16 -0.54
N LEU A 95 15.33 -22.77 -1.66
CA LEU A 95 15.95 -23.98 -2.19
C LEU A 95 17.41 -23.75 -2.57
N ALA A 96 17.74 -22.64 -3.24
CA ALA A 96 19.11 -22.26 -3.57
C ALA A 96 19.98 -22.14 -2.32
N LEU A 97 19.49 -21.46 -1.28
CA LEU A 97 20.21 -21.29 0.00
C LEU A 97 20.38 -22.62 0.76
N LEU A 98 19.45 -23.56 0.60
CA LEU A 98 19.54 -24.90 1.15
C LEU A 98 20.52 -25.81 0.38
N GLY A 99 21.09 -25.32 -0.74
CA GLY A 99 22.12 -26.02 -1.52
C GLY A 99 21.57 -26.88 -2.65
N TRP A 100 20.31 -26.72 -3.03
CA TRP A 100 19.78 -27.35 -4.23
C TRP A 100 20.39 -26.70 -5.47
N THR A 101 20.83 -27.49 -6.43
CA THR A 101 21.37 -27.03 -7.71
C THR A 101 20.36 -27.05 -8.83
N LYS A 102 19.26 -27.81 -8.65
CA LYS A 102 18.10 -27.86 -9.53
C LYS A 102 16.85 -27.78 -8.70
N ILE A 103 15.82 -27.16 -9.23
CA ILE A 103 14.54 -27.03 -8.55
C ILE A 103 13.38 -27.46 -9.47
N PRO A 104 12.30 -28.04 -8.89
CA PRO A 104 11.14 -28.41 -9.65
C PRO A 104 10.40 -27.18 -10.14
N VAL A 105 10.03 -27.17 -11.41
CA VAL A 105 9.36 -26.05 -12.06
C VAL A 105 8.23 -26.53 -12.97
N THR A 106 7.13 -25.79 -12.96
CA THR A 106 6.10 -25.83 -13.99
C THR A 106 6.37 -24.72 -14.98
N ILE A 107 6.58 -25.05 -16.26
CA ILE A 107 6.93 -24.09 -17.29
C ILE A 107 5.71 -23.78 -18.14
N VAL A 108 5.48 -22.48 -18.39
CA VAL A 108 4.54 -21.99 -19.40
C VAL A 108 5.34 -21.36 -20.55
N GLU A 109 5.22 -21.92 -21.74
CA GLU A 109 5.84 -21.39 -22.94
C GLU A 109 4.92 -20.38 -23.59
N THR A 110 5.34 -19.10 -23.64
CA THR A 110 4.56 -18.03 -24.28
C THR A 110 5.45 -16.81 -24.55
N ASP A 111 5.18 -16.13 -25.65
CA ASP A 111 5.83 -14.88 -26.04
C ASP A 111 4.94 -13.66 -25.73
N GLU A 112 3.83 -13.83 -25.02
CA GLU A 112 2.96 -12.73 -24.60
C GLU A 112 3.72 -11.84 -23.61
N PRO A 113 3.98 -10.55 -23.94
CA PRO A 113 4.84 -9.68 -23.14
C PRO A 113 4.32 -9.40 -21.72
N ALA A 114 2.99 -9.43 -21.54
CA ALA A 114 2.35 -9.14 -20.26
C ALA A 114 2.07 -10.40 -19.42
N PHE A 115 2.30 -11.61 -19.94
CA PHE A 115 1.86 -12.87 -19.33
C PHE A 115 2.36 -13.05 -17.89
N ASP A 116 3.63 -12.77 -17.63
CA ASP A 116 4.19 -12.90 -16.27
C ASP A 116 3.53 -11.97 -15.26
N ALA A 117 3.14 -10.76 -15.67
CA ALA A 117 2.37 -9.84 -14.83
C ALA A 117 0.94 -10.33 -14.59
N GLU A 118 0.28 -10.83 -15.62
CA GLU A 118 -1.07 -11.40 -15.50
C GLU A 118 -1.09 -12.65 -14.65
N ALA A 119 -0.16 -13.56 -14.90
CA ALA A 119 -0.03 -14.79 -14.12
C ALA A 119 0.26 -14.51 -12.65
N PHE A 120 1.15 -13.56 -12.36
CA PHE A 120 1.43 -13.12 -10.99
C PHE A 120 0.17 -12.53 -10.33
N GLU A 121 -0.59 -11.71 -11.04
CA GLU A 121 -1.85 -11.15 -10.53
C GLU A 121 -2.86 -12.25 -10.23
N ILE A 122 -3.09 -13.18 -11.15
CA ILE A 122 -4.05 -14.29 -11.00
C ILE A 122 -3.70 -15.18 -9.81
N VAL A 123 -2.44 -15.62 -9.73
CA VAL A 123 -1.98 -16.48 -8.63
C VAL A 123 -2.15 -15.83 -7.27
N ASN A 124 -1.90 -14.51 -7.18
CA ASN A 124 -1.99 -13.77 -5.92
C ASN A 124 -3.41 -13.29 -5.59
N ASP A 125 -4.28 -13.12 -6.59
CA ASP A 125 -5.69 -12.73 -6.40
C ASP A 125 -6.57 -13.93 -6.01
N SER A 126 -6.16 -15.13 -6.38
CA SER A 126 -6.92 -16.39 -6.11
C SER A 126 -6.90 -16.87 -4.65
N GLY A 127 -6.34 -16.10 -3.71
CA GLY A 127 -6.46 -16.33 -2.26
C GLY A 127 -5.41 -17.27 -1.65
N ILE A 128 -4.43 -17.78 -2.42
CA ILE A 128 -3.40 -18.68 -1.91
C ILE A 128 -2.26 -17.92 -1.22
N LEU A 129 -1.83 -16.80 -1.79
CA LEU A 129 -0.95 -15.81 -1.15
C LEU A 129 -1.31 -14.45 -1.74
N ARG A 130 -2.01 -13.64 -0.99
CA ARG A 130 -2.39 -12.31 -1.47
C ARG A 130 -1.12 -11.46 -1.68
N ALA A 131 -0.87 -11.10 -2.94
CA ALA A 131 0.01 -9.98 -3.22
C ALA A 131 -0.53 -8.75 -2.49
N GLY A 132 0.35 -7.94 -1.95
CA GLY A 132 -0.07 -6.66 -1.42
C GLY A 132 -0.56 -5.75 -2.57
N THR A 133 -1.36 -4.75 -2.23
CA THR A 133 -1.87 -3.79 -3.21
C THR A 133 -0.77 -3.07 -3.98
N GLU A 134 0.41 -2.92 -3.40
CA GLU A 134 1.62 -2.40 -4.07
C GLU A 134 2.07 -3.31 -5.22
N GLU A 135 2.18 -4.60 -4.96
CA GLU A 135 2.62 -5.56 -5.98
C GLU A 135 1.63 -5.62 -7.14
N ILE A 136 0.34 -5.62 -6.82
CA ILE A 136 -0.72 -5.57 -7.84
C ILE A 136 -0.63 -4.26 -8.63
N HIS A 137 -0.42 -3.12 -7.98
CA HIS A 137 -0.25 -1.83 -8.66
C HIS A 137 0.91 -1.88 -9.66
N ARG A 138 2.08 -2.41 -9.27
CA ARG A 138 3.23 -2.58 -10.18
C ARG A 138 2.90 -3.47 -11.38
N CYS A 139 2.19 -4.58 -11.17
CA CYS A 139 1.74 -5.43 -12.27
C CYS A 139 0.84 -4.69 -13.26
N LEU A 140 -0.14 -3.93 -12.75
CA LEU A 140 -1.05 -3.15 -13.58
C LEU A 140 -0.31 -2.07 -14.39
N LEU A 141 0.67 -1.38 -13.79
CA LEU A 141 1.52 -0.41 -14.49
C LEU A 141 2.37 -1.09 -15.57
N HIS A 142 2.88 -2.29 -15.30
CA HIS A 142 3.63 -3.07 -16.31
C HIS A 142 2.74 -3.45 -17.50
N ARG A 143 1.53 -3.95 -17.23
CA ARG A 143 0.53 -4.27 -18.27
C ARG A 143 0.21 -3.04 -19.13
N TYR A 144 0.01 -1.86 -18.50
CA TYR A 144 -0.21 -0.62 -19.23
C TYR A 144 0.98 -0.27 -20.16
N LYS A 145 2.23 -0.40 -19.67
CA LYS A 145 3.44 -0.18 -20.47
C LYS A 145 3.55 -1.16 -21.64
N MET A 146 2.99 -2.36 -21.51
CA MET A 146 2.94 -3.36 -22.60
C MET A 146 1.77 -3.11 -23.58
N GLY A 147 1.06 -2.00 -23.45
CA GLY A 147 0.02 -1.56 -24.37
C GLY A 147 -1.41 -1.97 -24.00
N GLU A 148 -1.64 -2.55 -22.84
CA GLU A 148 -2.99 -2.86 -22.37
C GLU A 148 -3.69 -1.60 -21.85
N THR A 149 -4.55 -1.00 -22.70
CA THR A 149 -5.27 0.24 -22.39
C THR A 149 -6.79 0.08 -22.33
N GLU A 150 -7.32 -1.14 -22.50
CA GLU A 150 -8.76 -1.40 -22.50
C GLU A 150 -9.29 -1.84 -21.14
N THR A 151 -8.47 -2.41 -20.29
CA THR A 151 -8.88 -2.86 -18.95
C THR A 151 -8.98 -1.66 -18.00
N GLU A 152 -10.19 -1.40 -17.48
CA GLU A 152 -10.47 -0.28 -16.55
C GLU A 152 -9.47 -0.23 -15.38
N ARG A 153 -9.15 -1.38 -14.79
CA ARG A 153 -8.24 -1.48 -13.65
C ARG A 153 -6.81 -1.07 -14.01
N VAL A 154 -6.35 -1.44 -15.21
CA VAL A 154 -5.02 -1.08 -15.74
C VAL A 154 -4.93 0.42 -15.99
N VAL A 155 -5.95 0.99 -16.67
CA VAL A 155 -6.03 2.43 -16.91
C VAL A 155 -6.12 3.21 -15.60
N THR A 156 -6.91 2.74 -14.64
CA THR A 156 -7.01 3.37 -13.30
C THR A 156 -5.67 3.38 -12.58
N ALA A 157 -4.90 2.28 -12.62
CA ALA A 157 -3.56 2.23 -12.02
C ALA A 157 -2.63 3.28 -12.64
N HIS A 158 -2.64 3.41 -13.95
CA HIS A 158 -1.85 4.41 -14.67
C HIS A 158 -2.27 5.84 -14.30
N LEU A 159 -3.57 6.14 -14.25
CA LEU A 159 -4.06 7.46 -13.83
C LEU A 159 -3.68 7.79 -12.38
N VAL A 160 -3.79 6.83 -11.46
CA VAL A 160 -3.33 7.00 -10.08
C VAL A 160 -1.85 7.37 -10.07
N GLN A 161 -0.99 6.62 -10.75
CA GLN A 161 0.45 6.89 -10.80
C GLN A 161 0.73 8.29 -11.38
N GLN A 162 0.10 8.65 -12.50
CA GLN A 162 0.27 9.97 -13.11
C GLN A 162 -0.09 11.12 -12.16
N VAL A 163 -1.18 10.99 -11.41
CA VAL A 163 -1.57 12.00 -10.43
C VAL A 163 -0.52 12.13 -9.33
N PHE A 164 -0.06 11.02 -8.77
CA PHE A 164 0.97 11.04 -7.72
C PHE A 164 2.29 11.64 -8.21
N ASP A 165 2.73 11.26 -9.42
CA ASP A 165 3.93 11.82 -10.06
C ASP A 165 3.79 13.33 -10.29
N SER A 166 2.64 13.80 -10.76
CA SER A 166 2.39 15.23 -10.99
C SER A 166 2.36 16.08 -9.71
N CYS A 167 2.01 15.45 -8.59
CA CYS A 167 2.02 16.08 -7.27
C CYS A 167 3.41 16.02 -6.58
N GLU A 168 4.39 15.34 -7.17
CA GLU A 168 5.69 15.03 -6.54
C GLU A 168 5.51 14.31 -5.19
N ILE A 169 4.66 13.29 -5.18
CA ILE A 169 4.38 12.43 -4.03
C ILE A 169 4.63 11.00 -4.46
N ASP A 170 5.50 10.29 -3.73
CA ASP A 170 5.77 8.89 -4.00
C ASP A 170 4.60 8.00 -3.52
N LEU A 171 4.07 7.17 -4.40
CA LEU A 171 3.13 6.12 -4.02
C LEU A 171 3.92 4.85 -3.66
N GLU A 172 4.25 4.70 -2.39
CA GLU A 172 5.13 3.62 -1.91
C GLU A 172 4.74 3.15 -0.50
N PRO A 173 4.99 1.88 -0.14
CA PRO A 173 4.65 1.38 1.19
C PRO A 173 5.54 2.01 2.26
N LYS A 174 4.96 2.22 3.43
CA LYS A 174 5.65 2.81 4.60
C LYS A 174 6.96 2.09 4.99
N ARG A 175 7.03 0.77 4.74
CA ARG A 175 8.24 -0.03 4.97
C ARG A 175 9.44 0.43 4.12
N VAL A 176 9.19 0.91 2.88
CA VAL A 176 10.24 1.39 1.98
C VAL A 176 10.86 2.64 2.57
N ARG A 177 10.05 3.58 3.07
CA ARG A 177 10.54 4.80 3.74
C ARG A 177 11.37 4.53 4.99
N LYS A 178 11.11 3.43 5.69
CA LYS A 178 11.90 3.02 6.86
C LYS A 178 13.23 2.38 6.49
N SER A 179 13.48 2.09 5.21
CA SER A 179 14.68 1.44 4.70
C SER A 179 15.51 2.44 3.91
N PRO A 180 16.60 2.99 4.48
CA PRO A 180 17.47 3.93 3.76
C PRO A 180 17.94 3.36 2.41
N GLY A 181 17.96 4.22 1.39
CA GLY A 181 18.37 3.84 0.02
C GLY A 181 17.31 3.13 -0.83
N LYS A 182 16.12 2.87 -0.29
CA LYS A 182 14.98 2.29 -1.02
C LYS A 182 13.80 3.25 -1.18
N CYS A 183 13.96 4.49 -0.74
CA CYS A 183 12.92 5.51 -0.87
C CYS A 183 12.85 6.05 -2.29
N GLY A 184 11.66 6.42 -2.73
CA GLY A 184 11.46 7.21 -3.93
C GLY A 184 12.11 8.61 -3.83
N PRO A 185 12.20 9.36 -4.96
CA PRO A 185 12.95 10.61 -5.03
C PRO A 185 12.29 11.77 -4.28
N ASN A 186 10.99 11.71 -4.04
CA ASN A 186 10.25 12.84 -3.48
C ASN A 186 10.30 12.87 -1.95
N LYS A 187 10.19 14.08 -1.39
CA LYS A 187 10.13 14.28 0.07
C LYS A 187 8.84 13.70 0.66
N HIS A 188 7.73 13.79 -0.07
CA HIS A 188 6.42 13.35 0.38
C HIS A 188 6.05 11.99 -0.21
N TYR A 189 5.28 11.20 0.55
CA TYR A 189 4.84 9.89 0.11
C TYR A 189 3.45 9.53 0.66
N PHE A 190 2.79 8.59 -0.01
CA PHE A 190 1.52 8.01 0.40
C PHE A 190 1.61 6.49 0.41
N SER A 191 1.25 5.87 1.51
CA SER A 191 1.49 4.44 1.73
C SER A 191 0.26 3.54 1.55
N HIS A 192 -0.88 4.12 1.21
CA HIS A 192 -2.17 3.43 1.18
C HIS A 192 -2.75 3.31 -0.23
N PHE A 193 -2.25 2.37 -1.01
CA PHE A 193 -2.66 2.12 -2.40
C PHE A 193 -4.18 1.97 -2.58
N ASP A 194 -4.85 1.20 -1.70
CA ASP A 194 -6.30 1.02 -1.77
C ASP A 194 -7.08 2.34 -1.70
N TYR A 195 -6.59 3.28 -0.89
CA TYR A 195 -7.20 4.59 -0.78
C TYR A 195 -6.89 5.47 -1.99
N ALA A 196 -5.73 5.33 -2.62
CA ALA A 196 -5.43 6.01 -3.88
C ALA A 196 -6.43 5.59 -4.98
N TYR A 197 -6.69 4.29 -5.11
CA TYR A 197 -7.69 3.76 -6.05
C TYR A 197 -9.13 4.20 -5.70
N LYS A 198 -9.48 4.22 -4.43
CA LYS A 198 -10.77 4.76 -3.98
C LYS A 198 -10.88 6.25 -4.29
N GLY A 199 -9.82 7.02 -4.06
CA GLY A 199 -9.77 8.44 -4.34
C GLY A 199 -10.06 8.76 -5.80
N ILE A 200 -9.40 8.07 -6.74
CA ILE A 200 -9.66 8.27 -8.18
C ILE A 200 -11.11 7.95 -8.56
N LYS A 201 -11.71 6.91 -7.96
CA LYS A 201 -13.12 6.54 -8.21
C LYS A 201 -14.10 7.55 -7.62
N MET A 202 -13.79 8.15 -6.46
CA MET A 202 -14.66 9.09 -5.76
C MET A 202 -14.60 10.50 -6.36
N ALA A 203 -13.43 10.96 -6.77
CA ALA A 203 -13.19 12.36 -7.09
C ALA A 203 -12.57 12.60 -8.48
N GLY A 204 -12.21 11.53 -9.18
CA GLY A 204 -11.47 11.63 -10.44
C GLY A 204 -10.05 12.16 -10.26
N PRO A 205 -9.30 12.35 -11.37
CA PRO A 205 -7.93 12.83 -11.30
C PRO A 205 -7.80 14.23 -10.67
N ILE A 206 -8.71 15.14 -11.02
CA ILE A 206 -8.68 16.54 -10.52
C ILE A 206 -8.86 16.58 -9.01
N GLY A 207 -9.92 15.97 -8.49
CA GLY A 207 -10.16 15.98 -7.05
C GLY A 207 -9.10 15.23 -6.25
N LEU A 208 -8.51 14.18 -6.84
CA LEU A 208 -7.37 13.48 -6.25
C LEU A 208 -6.14 14.39 -6.17
N THR A 209 -5.81 15.13 -7.24
CA THR A 209 -4.72 16.10 -7.28
C THR A 209 -4.92 17.18 -6.22
N ASP A 210 -6.10 17.81 -6.20
CA ASP A 210 -6.42 18.90 -5.27
C ASP A 210 -6.24 18.46 -3.80
N ALA A 211 -6.70 17.26 -3.46
CA ALA A 211 -6.55 16.74 -2.11
C ALA A 211 -5.08 16.46 -1.73
N LEU A 212 -4.33 15.82 -2.61
CA LEU A 212 -2.92 15.50 -2.37
C LEU A 212 -2.08 16.78 -2.19
N VAL A 213 -2.26 17.74 -3.08
CA VAL A 213 -1.56 19.04 -3.02
C VAL A 213 -1.95 19.81 -1.75
N SER A 214 -3.24 19.83 -1.41
CA SER A 214 -3.71 20.51 -0.20
C SER A 214 -3.11 19.91 1.08
N ILE A 215 -3.11 18.57 1.21
CA ILE A 215 -2.54 17.89 2.38
C ILE A 215 -1.02 18.11 2.43
N LYS A 216 -0.33 17.96 1.28
CA LYS A 216 1.12 18.20 1.17
C LYS A 216 1.48 19.58 1.67
N ASN A 217 0.75 20.61 1.23
CA ASN A 217 1.04 22.00 1.57
C ASN A 217 0.73 22.35 3.03
N VAL A 218 -0.32 21.77 3.60
CA VAL A 218 -0.78 22.16 4.94
C VAL A 218 -0.14 21.30 6.03
N TYR A 219 -0.04 19.98 5.84
CA TYR A 219 0.41 19.04 6.88
C TYR A 219 1.69 18.27 6.53
N GLY A 220 2.19 18.36 5.30
CA GLY A 220 3.26 17.49 4.82
C GLY A 220 4.57 17.56 5.61
N GLU A 221 4.89 18.70 6.20
CA GLU A 221 6.10 18.88 7.01
C GLU A 221 5.97 18.21 8.38
N GLU A 222 4.85 18.40 9.06
CA GLU A 222 4.61 17.90 10.42
C GLU A 222 4.47 16.38 10.46
N GLU A 223 3.96 15.77 9.40
CA GLU A 223 3.79 14.31 9.29
C GLU A 223 5.04 13.60 8.73
N GLY A 224 6.21 14.25 8.72
CA GLY A 224 7.45 13.65 8.22
C GLY A 224 7.41 13.28 6.74
N GLY A 225 6.59 14.00 5.95
CA GLY A 225 6.37 13.76 4.52
C GLY A 225 5.30 12.72 4.20
N GLU A 226 4.75 11.99 5.17
CA GLU A 226 3.63 11.07 4.93
C GLU A 226 2.32 11.85 4.70
N ILE A 227 1.65 11.59 3.58
CA ILE A 227 0.30 12.12 3.34
C ILE A 227 -0.68 11.35 4.21
N ASN A 228 -1.33 12.04 5.14
CA ASN A 228 -2.22 11.41 6.11
C ASN A 228 -3.45 10.78 5.44
N GLN A 229 -3.61 9.46 5.65
CA GLN A 229 -4.70 8.68 5.09
C GLN A 229 -6.08 9.19 5.50
N GLY A 230 -6.25 9.59 6.75
CA GLY A 230 -7.54 10.05 7.27
C GLY A 230 -7.99 11.34 6.61
N LEU A 231 -7.11 12.34 6.53
CA LEU A 231 -7.38 13.59 5.83
C LEU A 231 -7.67 13.34 4.36
N PHE A 232 -6.85 12.52 3.71
CA PHE A 232 -7.02 12.18 2.30
C PHE A 232 -8.41 11.63 2.01
N ILE A 233 -8.83 10.57 2.71
CA ILE A 233 -10.13 9.93 2.42
C ILE A 233 -11.31 10.83 2.82
N GLY A 234 -11.15 11.66 3.85
CA GLY A 234 -12.13 12.66 4.25
C GLY A 234 -12.38 13.71 3.16
N LEU A 235 -11.29 14.26 2.59
CA LEU A 235 -11.40 15.22 1.47
C LEU A 235 -12.01 14.58 0.23
N MET A 236 -11.63 13.34 -0.11
CA MET A 236 -12.22 12.62 -1.23
C MET A 236 -13.73 12.44 -1.07
N LYS A 237 -14.16 12.10 0.14
CA LYS A 237 -15.59 11.96 0.45
C LYS A 237 -16.33 13.31 0.37
N GLN A 238 -15.72 14.38 0.87
CA GLN A 238 -16.28 15.74 0.74
C GLN A 238 -16.41 16.15 -0.73
N TYR A 239 -15.40 15.87 -1.55
CA TYR A 239 -15.46 16.14 -2.99
C TYR A 239 -16.59 15.37 -3.65
N GLN A 240 -16.71 14.07 -3.39
CA GLN A 240 -17.82 13.25 -3.89
C GLN A 240 -19.18 13.82 -3.51
N MET A 241 -19.40 14.12 -2.22
CA MET A 241 -20.65 14.69 -1.73
C MET A 241 -20.94 16.06 -2.35
N GLY A 242 -19.91 16.87 -2.57
CA GLY A 242 -20.03 18.16 -3.25
C GLY A 242 -20.42 18.03 -4.72
N GLN A 243 -19.88 17.02 -5.42
CA GLN A 243 -20.28 16.70 -6.80
C GLN A 243 -21.74 16.25 -6.87
N GLU A 244 -22.14 15.30 -6.05
CA GLU A 244 -23.50 14.77 -5.98
C GLU A 244 -24.52 15.88 -5.70
N ALA A 245 -24.19 16.82 -4.81
CA ALA A 245 -25.01 17.97 -4.47
C ALA A 245 -24.91 19.13 -5.47
N LYS A 246 -24.11 19.02 -6.55
CA LYS A 246 -23.80 20.09 -7.53
C LYS A 246 -23.29 21.39 -6.88
N ARG A 247 -22.64 21.28 -5.72
CA ARG A 247 -22.19 22.43 -4.91
C ARG A 247 -20.75 22.86 -5.22
N LEU A 248 -19.92 21.99 -5.82
CA LEU A 248 -18.50 22.28 -6.08
C LEU A 248 -18.28 23.56 -6.90
N LYS A 249 -19.17 23.85 -7.85
CA LYS A 249 -19.09 25.08 -8.67
C LYS A 249 -19.24 26.38 -7.87
N ARG A 250 -19.70 26.30 -6.62
CA ARG A 250 -19.90 27.46 -5.73
C ARG A 250 -18.77 27.61 -4.71
N LEU A 251 -17.88 26.64 -4.62
CA LEU A 251 -16.75 26.70 -3.71
C LEU A 251 -15.57 27.41 -4.37
N PRO A 252 -14.72 28.10 -3.59
CA PRO A 252 -13.44 28.59 -4.09
C PRO A 252 -12.59 27.45 -4.62
N ASN A 253 -11.71 27.72 -5.59
CA ASN A 253 -10.83 26.68 -6.17
C ASN A 253 -9.90 26.06 -5.13
N ASP A 254 -9.59 26.79 -4.07
CA ASP A 254 -8.69 26.39 -2.96
C ASP A 254 -9.44 25.92 -1.70
N TRP A 255 -10.72 25.56 -1.83
CA TRP A 255 -11.56 25.20 -0.68
C TRP A 255 -10.99 24.04 0.17
N MET A 256 -10.34 23.06 -0.43
CA MET A 256 -9.72 21.96 0.31
C MET A 256 -8.56 22.46 1.16
N THR A 257 -7.70 23.32 0.61
CA THR A 257 -6.59 23.93 1.34
C THR A 257 -7.10 24.75 2.52
N LYS A 258 -8.10 25.63 2.30
CA LYS A 258 -8.71 26.42 3.37
C LYS A 258 -9.35 25.56 4.45
N MET A 259 -10.03 24.49 4.07
CA MET A 259 -10.59 23.53 5.03
C MET A 259 -9.51 22.89 5.90
N LEU A 260 -8.37 22.51 5.31
CA LEU A 260 -7.24 21.94 6.05
C LEU A 260 -6.51 22.99 6.89
N GLU A 261 -6.34 24.21 6.41
CA GLU A 261 -5.76 25.31 7.20
C GLU A 261 -6.59 25.62 8.44
N THR A 262 -7.91 25.63 8.30
CA THR A 262 -8.82 25.76 9.43
C THR A 262 -8.71 24.56 10.38
N ALA A 263 -8.66 23.34 9.82
CA ALA A 263 -8.48 22.14 10.62
C ALA A 263 -7.13 22.14 11.38
N LYS A 264 -6.05 22.67 10.76
CA LYS A 264 -4.72 22.77 11.38
C LYS A 264 -4.67 23.74 12.55
N LYS A 265 -5.44 24.84 12.50
CA LYS A 265 -5.57 25.76 13.66
C LYS A 265 -6.19 25.06 14.86
N VAL A 266 -7.16 24.14 14.62
CA VAL A 266 -7.82 23.37 15.68
C VAL A 266 -6.95 22.22 16.16
N CYS A 267 -6.28 21.51 15.25
CA CYS A 267 -5.44 20.36 15.54
C CYS A 267 -4.22 20.36 14.62
N PRO A 268 -3.03 20.74 15.15
CA PRO A 268 -1.80 20.81 14.35
C PRO A 268 -1.33 19.48 13.76
N SER A 269 -1.73 18.34 14.37
CA SER A 269 -1.35 17.00 13.91
C SER A 269 -2.51 16.29 13.20
N ALA A 270 -2.31 15.93 11.94
CA ALA A 270 -3.26 15.14 11.16
C ALA A 270 -3.51 13.75 11.77
N THR A 271 -2.46 13.13 12.32
CA THR A 271 -2.55 11.82 12.98
C THR A 271 -3.39 11.88 14.25
N LEU A 272 -3.24 12.91 15.06
CA LEU A 272 -4.08 13.13 16.24
C LEU A 272 -5.55 13.38 15.85
N MET A 273 -5.79 14.21 14.84
CA MET A 273 -7.14 14.47 14.32
C MET A 273 -7.81 13.18 13.86
N HIS A 274 -7.12 12.35 13.08
CA HIS A 274 -7.63 11.05 12.64
C HIS A 274 -7.98 10.14 13.82
N THR A 275 -7.08 10.05 14.80
CA THR A 275 -7.26 9.21 15.99
C THR A 275 -8.45 9.67 16.84
N ALA A 276 -8.58 10.96 17.04
CA ALA A 276 -9.68 11.55 17.81
C ALA A 276 -11.03 11.35 17.10
N THR A 277 -11.08 11.60 15.78
CA THR A 277 -12.28 11.35 14.98
C THR A 277 -12.73 9.90 15.06
N LYS A 278 -11.77 8.96 15.01
CA LYS A 278 -12.05 7.54 15.16
C LYS A 278 -12.67 7.19 16.51
N LYS A 279 -12.09 7.69 17.61
CA LYS A 279 -12.61 7.47 18.96
C LYS A 279 -14.02 8.03 19.12
N GLN A 280 -14.22 9.25 18.64
CA GLN A 280 -15.50 9.94 18.71
C GLN A 280 -16.60 9.21 17.91
N TRP A 281 -16.27 8.77 16.70
CA TRP A 281 -17.18 7.97 15.87
C TRP A 281 -17.56 6.66 16.54
N GLN A 282 -16.59 5.93 17.09
CA GLN A 282 -16.83 4.67 17.79
C GLN A 282 -17.69 4.86 19.05
N HIS A 283 -17.49 5.97 19.77
CA HIS A 283 -18.30 6.31 20.94
C HIS A 283 -19.75 6.63 20.57
N ALA A 284 -19.95 7.40 19.49
CA ALA A 284 -21.28 7.85 19.07
C ALA A 284 -22.10 6.74 18.35
N ASN A 285 -21.45 5.86 17.60
CA ASN A 285 -22.12 4.89 16.72
C ASN A 285 -21.91 3.42 17.13
N GLY A 286 -21.23 3.16 18.24
CA GLY A 286 -20.94 1.79 18.67
C GLY A 286 -19.84 1.12 17.86
N VAL A 287 -20.01 -0.17 17.54
CA VAL A 287 -19.05 -0.94 16.75
C VAL A 287 -19.20 -0.60 15.27
N GLY A 288 -18.16 -0.08 14.68
CA GLY A 288 -18.10 0.24 13.26
C GLY A 288 -17.35 1.55 13.03
N TRP A 289 -16.53 1.57 12.00
CA TRP A 289 -15.74 2.73 11.63
C TRP A 289 -15.85 2.96 10.13
N ASP A 290 -16.64 3.96 9.74
CA ASP A 290 -16.64 4.46 8.37
C ASP A 290 -15.71 5.68 8.28
N ALA A 291 -14.41 5.41 8.06
CA ALA A 291 -13.39 6.46 8.02
C ALA A 291 -13.68 7.57 7.00
N PRO A 292 -14.11 7.26 5.76
CA PRO A 292 -14.44 8.29 4.79
C PRO A 292 -15.52 9.25 5.29
N VAL A 293 -16.61 8.72 5.79
CA VAL A 293 -17.76 9.51 6.27
C VAL A 293 -17.40 10.29 7.52
N ALA A 294 -16.79 9.64 8.51
CA ALA A 294 -16.41 10.29 9.77
C ALA A 294 -15.41 11.43 9.57
N MET A 295 -14.36 11.22 8.77
CA MET A 295 -13.37 12.27 8.48
C MET A 295 -13.96 13.40 7.65
N ALA A 296 -14.83 13.09 6.69
CA ALA A 296 -15.52 14.11 5.92
C ALA A 296 -16.41 15.00 6.83
N HIS A 297 -17.15 14.40 7.74
CA HIS A 297 -17.93 15.15 8.70
C HIS A 297 -17.09 16.02 9.61
N MET A 298 -15.99 15.46 10.18
CA MET A 298 -15.07 16.22 11.03
C MET A 298 -14.51 17.45 10.31
N LEU A 299 -13.98 17.27 9.11
CA LEU A 299 -13.42 18.37 8.31
C LEU A 299 -14.45 19.44 8.00
N ARG A 300 -15.68 19.01 7.70
CA ARG A 300 -16.79 19.92 7.44
C ARG A 300 -17.16 20.72 8.68
N GLU A 301 -17.37 20.07 9.82
CA GLU A 301 -17.74 20.74 11.07
C GLU A 301 -16.69 21.79 11.48
N VAL A 302 -15.40 21.43 11.39
CA VAL A 302 -14.30 22.36 11.67
C VAL A 302 -14.32 23.56 10.72
N TYR A 303 -14.54 23.35 9.43
CA TYR A 303 -14.60 24.42 8.44
C TYR A 303 -15.79 25.36 8.67
N LEU A 304 -16.95 24.81 9.05
CA LEU A 304 -18.15 25.60 9.33
C LEU A 304 -18.02 26.50 10.57
N MET A 305 -17.23 26.10 11.55
CA MET A 305 -17.04 26.89 12.77
C MET A 305 -16.38 28.25 12.50
N GLU A 306 -15.51 28.37 11.49
CA GLU A 306 -14.84 29.64 11.17
C GLU A 306 -15.52 30.46 10.07
N ASP A 307 -16.12 29.84 9.08
CA ASP A 307 -16.51 30.51 7.83
C ASP A 307 -18.03 30.69 7.64
N GLY A 308 -18.88 30.05 8.44
CA GLY A 308 -20.32 30.20 8.44
C GLY A 308 -21.06 29.88 7.11
N THR A 309 -20.39 29.30 6.13
CA THR A 309 -20.86 29.17 4.74
C THR A 309 -21.59 27.85 4.43
N PHE A 310 -21.62 26.90 5.35
CA PHE A 310 -22.31 25.61 5.17
C PHE A 310 -23.41 25.41 6.20
N GLU A 311 -24.62 25.12 5.77
CA GLU A 311 -25.71 24.69 6.67
C GLU A 311 -25.46 23.25 7.16
N PRO A 312 -25.54 22.99 8.48
CA PRO A 312 -25.36 21.66 9.03
C PRO A 312 -26.54 20.78 8.65
N SER A 313 -26.30 19.68 7.97
CA SER A 313 -27.26 18.60 7.88
C SER A 313 -26.61 17.29 8.27
N TYR A 314 -27.01 16.82 9.46
CA TYR A 314 -26.77 15.49 10.01
C TYR A 314 -25.38 15.17 10.58
N MET A 315 -25.14 15.62 11.80
CA MET A 315 -24.47 14.82 12.82
C MET A 315 -25.32 14.80 14.09
N PRO A 316 -25.46 13.66 14.76
CA PRO A 316 -26.03 13.69 16.09
C PRO A 316 -25.03 14.35 17.05
N ASN A 317 -25.36 15.54 17.55
CA ASN A 317 -24.82 16.19 18.74
C ASN A 317 -23.34 16.05 19.08
N VAL A 318 -22.44 16.45 18.18
CA VAL A 318 -21.06 16.71 18.52
C VAL A 318 -20.73 18.15 18.19
N THR A 319 -20.99 19.04 19.11
CA THR A 319 -20.53 20.42 19.07
C THR A 319 -19.10 20.45 19.61
N LEU A 320 -18.10 20.55 18.73
CA LEU A 320 -16.76 20.98 19.13
C LEU A 320 -16.87 22.47 19.52
N LYS A 321 -16.94 22.76 20.81
CA LYS A 321 -16.76 24.13 21.31
C LYS A 321 -15.27 24.38 21.43
N LEU A 322 -14.75 25.21 20.57
CA LEU A 322 -13.40 25.76 20.68
C LEU A 322 -13.49 26.99 21.60
N GLU A 323 -12.75 26.97 22.71
CA GLU A 323 -12.46 28.18 23.47
C GLU A 323 -11.24 28.83 22.82
N ASP A 324 -11.29 30.16 22.63
CA ASP A 324 -10.21 30.96 22.06
C ASP A 324 -8.89 30.72 22.81
N GLY A 325 -7.91 30.18 22.13
CA GLY A 325 -6.56 30.00 22.63
C GLY A 325 -5.66 29.32 21.61
N ASP A 326 -4.55 29.94 21.27
CA ASP A 326 -3.50 29.38 20.45
C ASP A 326 -3.00 28.06 21.03
N ILE A 327 -3.17 26.94 20.34
CA ILE A 327 -2.67 25.64 20.74
C ILE A 327 -1.18 25.57 20.38
N ALA A 328 -0.34 25.74 21.39
CA ALA A 328 1.12 25.89 21.18
C ALA A 328 1.89 24.56 21.08
N SER A 329 1.30 23.41 21.45
CA SER A 329 2.00 22.13 21.47
C SER A 329 1.10 20.93 21.18
N GLU A 330 1.72 19.82 20.76
CA GLU A 330 1.02 18.54 20.52
C GLU A 330 0.30 18.01 21.77
N SER A 331 0.86 18.26 22.96
CA SER A 331 0.26 17.88 24.24
C SER A 331 -0.98 18.71 24.58
N GLU A 332 -0.99 19.98 24.20
CA GLU A 332 -2.13 20.88 24.39
C GLU A 332 -3.24 20.57 23.39
N ALA A 333 -2.90 20.27 22.13
CA ALA A 333 -3.83 19.77 21.13
C ALA A 333 -4.48 18.47 21.58
N GLN A 334 -3.69 17.52 22.12
CA GLN A 334 -4.20 16.26 22.67
C GLN A 334 -5.09 16.50 23.89
N THR A 335 -4.73 17.45 24.76
CA THR A 335 -5.50 17.81 25.95
C THR A 335 -6.82 18.48 25.57
N ALA A 336 -6.80 19.42 24.62
CA ALA A 336 -7.98 20.06 24.07
C ALA A 336 -8.91 19.01 23.44
N PHE A 337 -8.39 18.14 22.59
CA PHE A 337 -9.16 17.06 21.97
C PHE A 337 -9.73 16.07 22.98
N ASN A 338 -8.99 15.69 24.02
CA ASN A 338 -9.47 14.79 25.08
C ASN A 338 -10.59 15.43 25.92
N LYS A 339 -10.63 16.76 26.03
CA LYS A 339 -11.69 17.51 26.74
C LYS A 339 -13.03 17.45 25.98
N TYR A 340 -13.00 17.30 24.65
CA TYR A 340 -14.19 17.21 23.79
C TYR A 340 -14.61 15.75 23.44
N VAL A 341 -13.79 14.76 23.78
CA VAL A 341 -14.07 13.32 23.56
C VAL A 341 -14.69 12.66 24.81
N LYS A 342 -14.88 13.41 25.90
CA LYS A 342 -15.67 13.00 27.07
C LYS A 342 -17.13 13.38 26.85
#